data_9e501351791eea82a9af515142072af1
#
_entry.id   9e501351791eea82a9af515142072af1
#
_cell.length_a   1.000
_cell.length_b   1.000
_cell.length_c   1.000
_cell.angle_alpha   90.00
_cell.angle_beta   90.00
_cell.angle_gamma   90.00
#
_symmetry.space_group_name_H-M   'P 1'
#
loop_
_entity.id
_entity.type
_entity.pdbx_description
1 polymer ?
#
loop_
_entity_poly.entity_id
_entity_poly.type
_entity_poly.pdbx_seq_one_letter_code
_entity_poly.pdbx_strand_id
1 'polypeptide(L)'
;MTTKTLTEEPSRKRFKTNKSEIIFKEAYLEESTTTSSSSSSDQPPRQIKFTQKHQSILLITHLKDPLKVQTEYPIPDLQPHEILVHNRAIGLNPIDWKGKKYGFGIYHFPWINGRESSGDIVKLGEQVDTSSYAVGHKVIISSTSYRDNRTSTFQQYTAIDSRLVWKLPESFSYEDGATIGVGLVTAGVILYNSFGFELAEKPEQINGTILIWGGATVVGLYLSQLAKIYGLKVIAIASTKHEEYLRKLGVDYLIDRHLSEDEIIEKIDEIEEVESIEYGVDCVSKETSKTVLRILDHKLKKEEKEKDEEEDVKNTQVKPKFSGIVGIPKEYPETVDVRDVVIKRFHEDVSYGRKFIEITNKFLNTRQVEPVRFKQYKGGLHIIDDALKDLEKIGANGEKYVVSV
;
A
#
# COMPACT_ATOMS: atom_id res chain seq x y z
N MET A 1 26.65 -66.93 -16.79
CA MET A 1 27.98 -66.28 -16.67
C MET A 1 27.75 -64.89 -16.09
N THR A 2 28.30 -64.71 -14.95
CA THR A 2 28.28 -63.64 -13.99
C THR A 2 28.63 -62.26 -14.52
N THR A 3 27.82 -61.26 -14.18
CA THR A 3 28.15 -59.84 -14.32
C THR A 3 28.00 -59.15 -12.98
N LYS A 4 29.08 -58.54 -12.52
CA LYS A 4 29.14 -57.73 -11.33
C LYS A 4 28.83 -56.29 -11.67
N THR A 5 27.88 -55.73 -10.93
CA THR A 5 27.58 -54.31 -10.78
C THR A 5 28.63 -53.64 -9.88
N LEU A 6 29.15 -52.50 -10.31
CA LEU A 6 29.90 -51.57 -9.47
C LEU A 6 29.20 -50.24 -9.49
N THR A 7 28.70 -49.86 -8.35
CA THR A 7 28.15 -48.52 -8.05
C THR A 7 29.29 -47.65 -7.56
N GLU A 8 29.58 -46.55 -8.26
CA GLU A 8 30.44 -45.47 -7.74
C GLU A 8 29.56 -44.28 -7.33
N GLU A 9 29.64 -43.92 -6.05
CA GLU A 9 29.15 -42.67 -5.49
C GLU A 9 30.08 -41.52 -5.88
N PRO A 10 29.56 -40.32 -6.24
CA PRO A 10 30.43 -39.16 -6.41
C PRO A 10 30.74 -38.51 -5.06
N SER A 11 32.02 -38.36 -4.81
CA SER A 11 32.66 -37.74 -3.65
C SER A 11 32.11 -36.29 -3.41
N ARG A 12 31.65 -36.06 -2.18
CA ARG A 12 31.35 -34.74 -1.63
C ARG A 12 32.66 -33.93 -1.49
N LYS A 13 32.88 -32.95 -2.39
CA LYS A 13 33.85 -31.89 -2.15
C LYS A 13 33.29 -30.95 -1.06
N ARG A 14 33.92 -30.98 0.11
CA ARG A 14 33.74 -29.97 1.16
C ARG A 14 34.30 -28.66 0.67
N PHE A 15 33.40 -27.69 0.37
CA PHE A 15 33.79 -26.29 0.30
C PHE A 15 34.03 -25.81 1.73
N LYS A 16 35.25 -25.39 2.02
CA LYS A 16 35.57 -24.59 3.20
C LYS A 16 34.97 -23.22 3.03
N THR A 17 33.86 -22.93 3.68
CA THR A 17 33.38 -21.58 3.87
C THR A 17 34.24 -20.90 4.91
N ASN A 18 34.96 -19.86 4.47
CA ASN A 18 35.56 -18.89 5.37
C ASN A 18 34.42 -18.17 6.10
N LYS A 19 34.26 -18.47 7.37
CA LYS A 19 33.48 -17.68 8.32
C LYS A 19 34.19 -16.33 8.52
N SER A 20 33.82 -15.32 7.78
CA SER A 20 33.86 -13.95 8.27
C SER A 20 32.56 -13.73 9.00
N GLU A 21 32.53 -14.06 10.26
CA GLU A 21 31.50 -13.59 11.18
C GLU A 21 31.64 -12.08 11.28
N ILE A 22 30.82 -11.36 10.52
CA ILE A 22 30.52 -9.98 10.79
C ILE A 22 29.59 -10.01 12.00
N ILE A 23 30.19 -9.83 13.17
CA ILE A 23 29.48 -9.60 14.42
C ILE A 23 28.81 -8.23 14.27
N PHE A 24 27.54 -8.22 13.90
CA PHE A 24 26.68 -7.07 14.15
C PHE A 24 26.53 -6.97 15.68
N LYS A 25 27.36 -6.15 16.32
CA LYS A 25 27.06 -5.69 17.66
C LYS A 25 25.77 -4.89 17.60
N GLU A 26 24.68 -5.51 18.02
CA GLU A 26 23.48 -4.80 18.44
C GLU A 26 23.87 -3.86 19.58
N ALA A 27 23.99 -2.58 19.29
CA ALA A 27 24.12 -1.54 20.28
C ALA A 27 22.72 -1.20 20.82
N TYR A 28 22.05 -2.20 21.40
CA TYR A 28 20.79 -2.00 22.12
C TYR A 28 20.80 -2.86 23.39
N LEU A 29 20.76 -2.14 24.52
CA LEU A 29 20.35 -2.59 25.86
C LEU A 29 21.22 -3.69 26.47
N GLU A 30 22.30 -3.31 27.16
CA GLU A 30 22.73 -4.04 28.34
C GLU A 30 21.72 -3.80 29.47
N GLU A 31 20.81 -4.74 29.68
CA GLU A 31 20.10 -4.86 30.96
C GLU A 31 21.07 -5.29 32.03
N SER A 32 21.54 -4.36 32.80
CA SER A 32 22.19 -4.66 34.08
C SER A 32 21.12 -4.99 35.12
N THR A 33 20.93 -6.28 35.36
CA THR A 33 20.24 -6.78 36.55
C THR A 33 21.06 -6.39 37.79
N THR A 34 20.63 -5.40 38.51
CA THR A 34 21.01 -5.19 39.91
C THR A 34 19.75 -5.06 40.75
N THR A 35 19.74 -5.93 41.76
CA THR A 35 18.74 -6.06 42.81
C THR A 35 18.46 -4.76 43.56
N SER A 36 17.18 -4.56 43.79
CA SER A 36 16.46 -3.77 44.78
C SER A 36 17.24 -2.96 45.81
N SER A 37 17.07 -1.65 45.77
CA SER A 37 16.83 -0.81 46.95
C SER A 37 16.05 0.45 46.58
N SER A 38 14.96 0.68 47.27
CA SER A 38 14.03 1.77 47.16
C SER A 38 14.71 3.13 47.43
N SER A 39 14.71 4.02 46.46
CA SER A 39 14.76 5.46 46.68
C SER A 39 14.15 6.18 45.49
N SER A 40 13.09 6.94 45.75
CA SER A 40 12.42 7.88 44.86
C SER A 40 13.44 8.90 44.32
N SER A 41 13.72 8.86 43.02
CA SER A 41 14.33 9.96 42.31
C SER A 41 13.56 10.23 41.04
N ASP A 42 12.81 11.31 41.02
CA ASP A 42 12.24 11.98 39.85
C ASP A 42 13.38 12.44 38.92
N GLN A 43 13.95 11.53 38.16
CA GLN A 43 14.78 11.91 37.02
C GLN A 43 13.98 11.68 35.75
N PRO A 44 13.86 12.69 34.87
CA PRO A 44 13.24 12.49 33.58
C PRO A 44 13.98 11.39 32.79
N PRO A 45 13.27 10.57 31.98
CA PRO A 45 13.91 9.50 31.23
C PRO A 45 15.05 10.06 30.38
N ARG A 46 16.24 9.44 30.50
CA ARG A 46 17.42 9.81 29.69
C ARG A 46 17.03 9.81 28.23
N GLN A 47 16.97 10.96 27.58
CA GLN A 47 16.83 11.07 26.14
C GLN A 47 18.07 10.45 25.50
N ILE A 48 17.92 9.26 24.90
CA ILE A 48 18.97 8.64 24.11
C ILE A 48 19.19 9.54 22.89
N LYS A 49 20.32 10.23 22.86
CA LYS A 49 20.66 11.14 21.78
C LYS A 49 21.06 10.30 20.55
N PHE A 50 20.28 10.41 19.45
CA PHE A 50 20.62 9.81 18.17
C PHE A 50 21.93 10.43 17.64
N THR A 51 22.97 9.61 17.48
CA THR A 51 24.34 10.06 17.13
C THR A 51 24.83 9.53 15.79
N GLN A 52 24.09 8.61 15.15
CA GLN A 52 24.47 8.05 13.87
C GLN A 52 24.47 9.12 12.76
N LYS A 53 25.48 9.08 11.90
CA LYS A 53 25.67 10.05 10.80
C LYS A 53 25.44 9.45 9.41
N HIS A 54 25.60 8.14 9.28
CA HIS A 54 25.51 7.42 8.01
C HIS A 54 24.53 6.27 8.08
N GLN A 55 24.03 5.87 6.93
CA GLN A 55 23.03 4.82 6.76
C GLN A 55 23.32 3.98 5.52
N SER A 56 22.65 2.83 5.41
CA SER A 56 22.56 2.05 4.18
C SER A 56 21.34 2.44 3.37
N ILE A 57 21.49 2.54 2.06
CA ILE A 57 20.45 2.88 1.10
C ILE A 57 20.52 1.96 -0.11
N LEU A 58 19.43 1.87 -0.87
CA LEU A 58 19.39 1.24 -2.17
C LEU A 58 19.34 2.32 -3.27
N LEU A 59 20.49 2.56 -3.91
CA LEU A 59 20.67 3.67 -4.83
C LEU A 59 20.49 3.25 -6.29
N ILE A 60 19.77 4.06 -7.05
CA ILE A 60 19.66 3.98 -8.51
C ILE A 60 20.54 5.08 -9.11
N THR A 61 21.66 4.68 -9.72
CA THR A 61 22.57 5.59 -10.42
C THR A 61 22.20 5.71 -11.90
N HIS A 62 21.68 4.62 -12.46
CA HIS A 62 21.20 4.55 -13.83
C HIS A 62 20.14 3.43 -13.95
N LEU A 63 19.19 3.55 -14.89
CA LEU A 63 18.09 2.57 -15.05
C LEU A 63 18.57 1.15 -15.37
N LYS A 64 19.67 1.00 -16.10
CA LYS A 64 20.24 -0.30 -16.50
C LYS A 64 21.12 -0.94 -15.43
N ASP A 65 21.61 -0.17 -14.47
CA ASP A 65 22.50 -0.69 -13.43
C ASP A 65 21.71 -1.59 -12.45
N PRO A 66 22.31 -2.65 -11.91
CA PRO A 66 21.69 -3.42 -10.84
C PRO A 66 21.51 -2.52 -9.60
N LEU A 67 20.46 -2.77 -8.84
CA LEU A 67 20.29 -2.12 -7.55
C LEU A 67 21.41 -2.56 -6.60
N LYS A 68 22.11 -1.60 -5.99
CA LYS A 68 23.20 -1.86 -5.07
C LYS A 68 22.96 -1.16 -3.74
N VAL A 69 23.17 -1.90 -2.65
CA VAL A 69 23.20 -1.28 -1.32
C VAL A 69 24.50 -0.47 -1.22
N GLN A 70 24.34 0.80 -0.91
CA GLN A 70 25.43 1.70 -0.59
C GLN A 70 25.40 1.97 0.91
N THR A 71 26.49 1.69 1.60
CA THR A 71 26.73 2.06 2.98
C THR A 71 27.34 3.45 3.07
N GLU A 72 27.47 3.99 4.26
CA GLU A 72 28.10 5.33 4.50
C GLU A 72 27.37 6.48 3.76
N TYR A 73 26.07 6.32 3.43
CA TYR A 73 25.28 7.41 2.88
C TYR A 73 24.84 8.35 4.01
N PRO A 74 24.90 9.68 3.85
CA PRO A 74 24.52 10.61 4.90
C PRO A 74 23.06 10.40 5.34
N ILE A 75 22.81 10.41 6.64
CA ILE A 75 21.45 10.48 7.17
C ILE A 75 20.89 11.87 6.88
N PRO A 76 19.63 11.99 6.40
CA PRO A 76 19.07 13.28 6.04
C PRO A 76 18.90 14.21 7.25
N ASP A 77 19.19 15.47 7.05
CA ASP A 77 18.81 16.53 7.99
C ASP A 77 17.28 16.70 7.98
N LEU A 78 16.72 16.95 9.16
CA LEU A 78 15.29 17.15 9.33
C LEU A 78 14.88 18.60 9.09
N GLN A 79 13.80 18.77 8.35
CA GLN A 79 13.02 20.01 8.35
C GLN A 79 12.26 20.15 9.70
N PRO A 80 11.82 21.36 10.07
CA PRO A 80 11.22 21.60 11.39
C PRO A 80 10.06 20.68 11.77
N HIS A 81 9.18 20.31 10.83
CA HIS A 81 8.03 19.42 11.05
C HIS A 81 8.31 17.94 10.78
N GLU A 82 9.54 17.59 10.39
CA GLU A 82 9.87 16.22 10.03
C GLU A 82 10.31 15.39 11.23
N ILE A 83 10.09 14.09 11.11
CA ILE A 83 10.63 13.06 11.98
C ILE A 83 11.60 12.18 11.20
N LEU A 84 12.61 11.64 11.85
CA LEU A 84 13.47 10.59 11.31
C LEU A 84 12.95 9.24 11.79
N VAL A 85 12.61 8.38 10.87
CA VAL A 85 12.09 7.04 11.14
C VAL A 85 13.13 5.99 10.75
N HIS A 86 13.48 5.11 11.67
CA HIS A 86 14.23 3.89 11.39
C HIS A 86 13.27 2.85 10.83
N ASN A 87 13.38 2.55 9.55
CA ASN A 87 12.52 1.58 8.87
C ASN A 87 12.75 0.17 9.43
N ARG A 88 11.68 -0.54 9.75
CA ARG A 88 11.69 -1.94 10.22
C ARG A 88 11.09 -2.89 9.21
N ALA A 89 10.12 -2.42 8.47
CA ALA A 89 9.53 -3.14 7.36
C ALA A 89 9.23 -2.18 6.20
N ILE A 90 9.48 -2.61 4.98
CA ILE A 90 9.29 -1.82 3.76
C ILE A 90 8.28 -2.54 2.87
N GLY A 91 7.20 -1.84 2.47
CA GLY A 91 6.22 -2.33 1.51
C GLY A 91 6.66 -2.03 0.07
N LEU A 92 6.55 -3.02 -0.81
CA LEU A 92 6.89 -2.90 -2.22
C LEU A 92 5.65 -2.65 -3.07
N ASN A 93 5.78 -1.80 -4.08
CA ASN A 93 4.71 -1.41 -4.99
C ASN A 93 5.08 -1.63 -6.46
N PRO A 94 4.09 -1.83 -7.35
CA PRO A 94 4.37 -1.90 -8.79
C PRO A 94 5.10 -0.68 -9.34
N ILE A 95 4.90 0.51 -8.75
CA ILE A 95 5.60 1.74 -9.13
C ILE A 95 7.11 1.63 -8.93
N ASP A 96 7.59 0.84 -7.95
CA ASP A 96 9.00 0.73 -7.61
C ASP A 96 9.78 -0.02 -8.70
N TRP A 97 9.28 -1.17 -9.18
CA TRP A 97 9.92 -1.87 -10.29
C TRP A 97 9.71 -1.17 -11.64
N LYS A 98 8.53 -0.53 -11.86
CA LYS A 98 8.28 0.30 -13.05
C LYS A 98 9.21 1.50 -13.11
N GLY A 99 9.46 2.15 -11.96
CA GLY A 99 10.46 3.21 -11.83
C GLY A 99 11.85 2.74 -12.25
N LYS A 100 12.31 1.64 -11.67
CA LYS A 100 13.62 1.06 -11.99
C LYS A 100 13.75 0.65 -13.46
N LYS A 101 12.70 0.07 -14.04
CA LYS A 101 12.73 -0.47 -15.41
C LYS A 101 12.53 0.59 -16.49
N TYR A 102 11.62 1.54 -16.27
CA TYR A 102 11.17 2.49 -17.27
C TYR A 102 11.45 3.96 -16.95
N GLY A 103 12.03 4.26 -15.79
CA GLY A 103 12.25 5.62 -15.31
C GLY A 103 11.00 6.31 -14.77
N PHE A 104 9.89 5.58 -14.59
CA PHE A 104 8.65 6.17 -14.13
C PHE A 104 8.76 6.67 -12.69
N GLY A 105 8.48 7.96 -12.47
CA GLY A 105 8.60 8.58 -11.14
C GLY A 105 10.03 8.81 -10.66
N ILE A 106 11.03 8.70 -11.55
CA ILE A 106 12.43 9.09 -11.31
C ILE A 106 12.65 10.44 -11.98
N TYR A 107 13.00 11.46 -11.20
CA TYR A 107 13.15 12.84 -11.69
C TYR A 107 14.60 13.24 -11.96
N HIS A 108 15.54 12.59 -11.28
CA HIS A 108 16.99 12.83 -11.42
C HIS A 108 17.77 11.60 -10.94
N PHE A 109 19.04 11.55 -11.26
CA PHE A 109 19.99 10.58 -10.71
C PHE A 109 21.05 11.30 -9.86
N PRO A 110 21.56 10.69 -8.78
CA PRO A 110 21.13 9.39 -8.22
C PRO A 110 19.75 9.48 -7.55
N TRP A 111 19.02 8.34 -7.49
CA TRP A 111 17.68 8.25 -6.97
C TRP A 111 17.54 7.14 -5.93
N ILE A 112 16.73 7.37 -4.90
CA ILE A 112 16.31 6.35 -3.92
C ILE A 112 14.81 6.07 -4.14
N ASN A 113 14.44 4.81 -4.35
CA ASN A 113 13.06 4.38 -4.49
C ASN A 113 12.40 4.03 -3.16
N GLY A 114 11.19 3.46 -3.23
CA GLY A 114 10.39 3.05 -2.08
C GLY A 114 9.39 4.11 -1.65
N ARG A 115 8.16 3.66 -1.37
CA ARG A 115 7.02 4.56 -1.17
C ARG A 115 6.31 4.35 0.17
N GLU A 116 6.58 3.26 0.86
CA GLU A 116 5.96 3.00 2.16
C GLU A 116 6.82 2.12 3.05
N SER A 117 6.67 2.31 4.33
CA SER A 117 7.33 1.53 5.36
C SER A 117 6.61 1.68 6.70
N SER A 118 7.07 0.93 7.67
CA SER A 118 6.80 1.14 9.08
C SER A 118 8.10 1.06 9.88
N GLY A 119 8.16 1.77 11.00
CA GLY A 119 9.38 1.82 11.79
C GLY A 119 9.25 2.68 13.04
N ASP A 120 10.41 2.94 13.68
CA ASP A 120 10.50 3.67 14.94
C ASP A 120 10.98 5.10 14.71
N ILE A 121 10.35 6.07 15.37
CA ILE A 121 10.84 7.44 15.41
C ILE A 121 12.15 7.47 16.21
N VAL A 122 13.24 7.96 15.61
CA VAL A 122 14.55 8.07 16.27
C VAL A 122 15.00 9.51 16.49
N LYS A 123 14.39 10.47 15.79
CA LYS A 123 14.67 11.91 15.97
C LYS A 123 13.45 12.74 15.58
N LEU A 124 13.28 13.88 16.25
CA LEU A 124 12.22 14.85 15.97
C LEU A 124 12.83 16.17 15.47
N GLY A 125 12.15 16.80 14.52
CA GLY A 125 12.40 18.19 14.13
C GLY A 125 11.87 19.17 15.21
N GLU A 126 12.29 20.40 15.14
CA GLU A 126 12.07 21.40 16.21
C GLU A 126 10.59 21.81 16.38
N GLN A 127 9.75 21.65 15.35
CA GLN A 127 8.34 22.02 15.36
C GLN A 127 7.41 20.80 15.35
N VAL A 128 7.93 19.61 15.64
CA VAL A 128 7.10 18.41 15.79
C VAL A 128 6.31 18.54 17.10
N ASP A 129 5.01 18.23 17.01
CA ASP A 129 4.15 18.18 18.20
C ASP A 129 4.54 17.01 19.10
N THR A 130 5.26 17.33 20.18
CA THR A 130 5.76 16.36 21.16
C THR A 130 4.66 15.78 22.07
N SER A 131 3.45 16.33 22.04
CA SER A 131 2.29 15.70 22.69
C SER A 131 1.75 14.52 21.87
N SER A 132 1.97 14.55 20.57
CA SER A 132 1.51 13.51 19.63
C SER A 132 2.60 12.49 19.32
N TYR A 133 3.88 12.91 19.19
CA TYR A 133 4.99 12.06 18.76
C TYR A 133 6.19 12.17 19.71
N ALA A 134 6.81 11.02 19.99
CA ALA A 134 8.03 10.90 20.77
C ALA A 134 9.01 9.92 20.11
N VAL A 135 10.29 10.03 20.45
CA VAL A 135 11.29 9.02 20.07
C VAL A 135 10.86 7.66 20.64
N GLY A 136 10.94 6.62 19.81
CA GLY A 136 10.48 5.28 20.13
C GLY A 136 9.02 4.98 19.74
N HIS A 137 8.23 5.99 19.35
CA HIS A 137 6.90 5.71 18.80
C HIS A 137 7.01 5.00 17.46
N LYS A 138 6.14 4.00 17.26
CA LYS A 138 6.03 3.23 16.02
C LYS A 138 5.09 3.94 15.06
N VAL A 139 5.50 4.05 13.80
CA VAL A 139 4.73 4.77 12.78
C VAL A 139 4.67 4.01 11.45
N ILE A 140 3.67 4.37 10.65
CA ILE A 140 3.48 3.93 9.28
C ILE A 140 3.71 5.12 8.37
N ILE A 141 4.44 4.93 7.28
CA ILE A 141 4.78 5.94 6.28
C ILE A 141 4.11 5.60 4.96
N SER A 142 3.52 6.62 4.32
CA SER A 142 3.24 6.63 2.89
C SER A 142 3.97 7.81 2.27
N SER A 143 5.07 7.54 1.57
CA SER A 143 5.86 8.57 0.89
C SER A 143 5.41 8.72 -0.55
N THR A 144 4.74 9.82 -0.85
CA THR A 144 4.37 10.19 -2.22
C THR A 144 5.09 11.46 -2.69
N SER A 145 6.07 11.94 -1.93
CA SER A 145 6.95 13.03 -2.36
C SER A 145 7.95 12.52 -3.39
N TYR A 146 7.56 12.58 -4.65
CA TYR A 146 8.31 12.01 -5.78
C TYR A 146 9.59 12.78 -6.15
N ARG A 147 9.96 13.83 -5.42
CA ARG A 147 11.11 14.70 -5.77
C ARG A 147 12.19 14.76 -4.70
N ASP A 148 11.98 14.10 -3.58
CA ASP A 148 12.88 14.16 -2.44
C ASP A 148 13.29 12.76 -1.96
N ASN A 149 14.54 12.39 -2.24
CA ASN A 149 15.13 11.12 -1.83
C ASN A 149 15.09 10.90 -0.31
N ARG A 150 15.06 11.99 0.50
CA ARG A 150 15.02 11.88 1.96
C ARG A 150 13.76 11.18 2.47
N THR A 151 12.64 11.32 1.72
CA THR A 151 11.34 10.72 2.07
C THR A 151 11.14 9.31 1.51
N SER A 152 12.03 8.84 0.63
CA SER A 152 11.98 7.50 0.06
C SER A 152 12.27 6.43 1.12
N THR A 153 11.75 5.20 0.93
CA THR A 153 11.81 4.16 1.98
C THR A 153 12.82 3.05 1.72
N PHE A 154 13.47 2.99 0.54
CA PHE A 154 14.54 2.01 0.31
C PHE A 154 15.86 2.45 0.95
N GLN A 155 15.79 2.79 2.22
CA GLN A 155 16.90 3.25 3.07
C GLN A 155 16.62 2.88 4.53
N GLN A 156 17.66 2.90 5.38
CA GLN A 156 17.50 2.58 6.80
C GLN A 156 16.70 3.66 7.54
N TYR A 157 16.93 4.93 7.20
CA TYR A 157 16.29 6.07 7.86
C TYR A 157 15.60 6.96 6.84
N THR A 158 14.33 7.22 7.07
CA THR A 158 13.48 8.08 6.22
C THR A 158 13.10 9.34 7.00
N ALA A 159 13.32 10.52 6.38
CA ALA A 159 12.79 11.78 6.89
C ALA A 159 11.39 12.01 6.28
N ILE A 160 10.40 12.26 7.13
CA ILE A 160 9.00 12.44 6.70
C ILE A 160 8.29 13.49 7.57
N ASP A 161 7.34 14.20 6.98
CA ASP A 161 6.48 15.14 7.72
C ASP A 161 5.67 14.39 8.77
N SER A 162 5.84 14.76 10.05
CA SER A 162 5.17 14.12 11.18
C SER A 162 3.64 14.21 11.12
N ARG A 163 3.12 15.18 10.37
CA ARG A 163 1.68 15.39 10.20
C ARG A 163 1.04 14.39 9.23
N LEU A 164 1.87 13.63 8.48
CA LEU A 164 1.47 12.73 7.41
C LEU A 164 1.91 11.27 7.67
N VAL A 165 1.94 10.87 8.95
CA VAL A 165 2.22 9.50 9.36
C VAL A 165 1.15 8.97 10.30
N TRP A 166 0.81 7.69 10.19
CA TRP A 166 -0.05 7.02 11.17
C TRP A 166 0.78 6.54 12.35
N LYS A 167 0.19 6.56 13.53
CA LYS A 167 0.69 5.74 14.63
C LYS A 167 0.38 4.28 14.34
N LEU A 168 1.37 3.41 14.42
CA LEU A 168 1.16 1.97 14.26
C LEU A 168 0.34 1.46 15.45
N PRO A 169 -0.84 0.87 15.25
CA PRO A 169 -1.60 0.24 16.33
C PRO A 169 -0.78 -0.83 17.05
N GLU A 170 -0.89 -0.94 18.37
CA GLU A 170 -0.12 -1.90 19.18
C GLU A 170 -0.33 -3.36 18.75
N SER A 171 -1.50 -3.67 18.23
CA SER A 171 -1.87 -5.01 17.75
C SER A 171 -1.31 -5.35 16.36
N PHE A 172 -0.58 -4.44 15.70
CA PHE A 172 0.00 -4.64 14.38
C PHE A 172 1.52 -4.80 14.46
N SER A 173 2.04 -5.73 13.67
CA SER A 173 3.48 -5.85 13.43
C SER A 173 3.97 -4.72 12.51
N TYR A 174 5.28 -4.55 12.40
CA TYR A 174 5.84 -3.63 11.39
C TYR A 174 5.50 -4.06 9.98
N GLU A 175 5.48 -5.38 9.73
CA GLU A 175 5.09 -5.94 8.45
C GLU A 175 3.64 -5.59 8.10
N ASP A 176 2.71 -5.69 9.07
CA ASP A 176 1.33 -5.22 8.89
C ASP A 176 1.29 -3.74 8.52
N GLY A 177 2.03 -2.90 9.26
CA GLY A 177 2.15 -1.46 8.99
C GLY A 177 2.66 -1.16 7.57
N ALA A 178 3.64 -1.93 7.10
CA ALA A 178 4.21 -1.76 5.75
C ALA A 178 3.26 -2.17 4.61
N THR A 179 2.08 -2.72 4.90
CA THR A 179 1.06 -3.01 3.89
C THR A 179 0.10 -1.85 3.62
N ILE A 180 0.04 -0.87 4.53
CA ILE A 180 -1.07 0.09 4.63
C ILE A 180 -0.85 1.31 3.73
N GLY A 181 0.32 1.91 3.76
CA GLY A 181 0.60 3.25 3.26
C GLY A 181 0.00 3.59 1.89
N VAL A 182 0.62 3.14 0.82
CA VAL A 182 0.24 3.50 -0.56
C VAL A 182 -1.13 2.95 -0.94
N GLY A 183 -1.44 1.72 -0.52
CA GLY A 183 -2.71 1.07 -0.85
C GLY A 183 -3.91 1.81 -0.27
N LEU A 184 -3.87 2.09 1.04
CA LEU A 184 -4.94 2.81 1.73
C LEU A 184 -5.07 4.26 1.25
N VAL A 185 -3.94 4.97 1.03
CA VAL A 185 -3.96 6.34 0.49
C VAL A 185 -4.59 6.36 -0.90
N THR A 186 -4.24 5.42 -1.77
CA THR A 186 -4.81 5.37 -3.13
C THR A 186 -6.31 5.10 -3.08
N ALA A 187 -6.75 4.14 -2.28
CA ALA A 187 -8.16 3.84 -2.08
C ALA A 187 -8.94 5.05 -1.52
N GLY A 188 -8.37 5.73 -0.53
CA GLY A 188 -8.96 6.92 0.05
C GLY A 188 -9.03 8.09 -0.94
N VAL A 189 -7.99 8.34 -1.74
CA VAL A 189 -8.03 9.38 -2.78
C VAL A 189 -9.14 9.10 -3.80
N ILE A 190 -9.37 7.84 -4.16
CA ILE A 190 -10.48 7.48 -5.06
C ILE A 190 -11.82 7.85 -4.42
N LEU A 191 -12.10 7.39 -3.21
CA LEU A 191 -13.40 7.62 -2.57
C LEU A 191 -13.61 9.10 -2.23
N TYR A 192 -12.65 9.74 -1.57
CA TYR A 192 -12.83 11.08 -1.01
C TYR A 192 -12.61 12.20 -2.02
N ASN A 193 -11.58 12.09 -2.86
CA ASN A 193 -11.26 13.15 -3.81
C ASN A 193 -11.88 12.95 -5.19
N SER A 194 -11.87 11.71 -5.72
CA SER A 194 -12.41 11.45 -7.07
C SER A 194 -13.92 11.29 -7.05
N PHE A 195 -14.47 10.54 -6.09
CA PHE A 195 -15.91 10.30 -6.00
C PHE A 195 -16.64 11.30 -5.09
N GLY A 196 -15.93 12.02 -4.23
CA GLY A 196 -16.48 13.09 -3.40
C GLY A 196 -17.18 12.61 -2.13
N PHE A 197 -16.80 11.44 -1.61
CA PHE A 197 -17.33 10.96 -0.33
C PHE A 197 -16.85 11.86 0.80
N GLU A 198 -17.66 12.01 1.83
CA GLU A 198 -17.25 12.73 3.01
C GLU A 198 -16.22 11.91 3.81
N LEU A 199 -15.09 12.52 4.13
CA LEU A 199 -14.08 11.91 5.01
C LEU A 199 -14.49 12.16 6.47
N ALA A 200 -15.19 11.19 7.07
CA ALA A 200 -15.74 11.27 8.42
C ALA A 200 -15.51 9.95 9.19
N GLU A 201 -15.42 10.04 10.52
CA GLU A 201 -15.29 8.87 11.42
C GLU A 201 -16.53 7.98 11.42
N LYS A 202 -17.69 8.60 11.32
CA LYS A 202 -18.99 7.95 11.21
C LYS A 202 -19.70 8.51 9.99
N PRO A 203 -19.38 8.02 8.80
CA PRO A 203 -19.96 8.55 7.59
C PRO A 203 -21.44 8.18 7.47
N GLU A 204 -22.16 9.01 6.76
CA GLU A 204 -23.51 8.69 6.31
C GLU A 204 -23.48 7.44 5.43
N GLN A 205 -24.45 6.54 5.62
CA GLN A 205 -24.53 5.32 4.82
C GLN A 205 -25.06 5.65 3.43
N ILE A 206 -24.39 5.13 2.42
CA ILE A 206 -24.70 5.34 1.01
C ILE A 206 -25.38 4.08 0.48
N ASN A 207 -26.62 4.20 0.03
CA ASN A 207 -27.23 3.08 -0.70
C ASN A 207 -26.73 3.12 -2.15
N GLY A 208 -25.82 2.23 -2.51
CA GLY A 208 -25.23 2.19 -3.84
C GLY A 208 -24.25 1.02 -3.99
N THR A 209 -23.77 0.85 -5.20
CA THR A 209 -22.88 -0.25 -5.57
C THR A 209 -21.56 0.26 -6.15
N ILE A 210 -20.46 -0.34 -5.74
CA ILE A 210 -19.14 -0.13 -6.32
C ILE A 210 -18.63 -1.39 -7.01
N LEU A 211 -18.23 -1.25 -8.28
CA LEU A 211 -17.55 -2.29 -9.05
C LEU A 211 -16.04 -2.07 -9.02
N ILE A 212 -15.28 -3.07 -8.59
CA ILE A 212 -13.82 -3.00 -8.47
C ILE A 212 -13.17 -4.06 -9.34
N TRP A 213 -12.63 -3.66 -10.50
CA TRP A 213 -11.78 -4.53 -11.28
C TRP A 213 -10.37 -4.60 -10.68
N GLY A 214 -9.93 -5.82 -10.37
CA GLY A 214 -8.70 -6.05 -9.61
C GLY A 214 -8.94 -6.02 -8.11
N GLY A 215 -10.07 -6.57 -7.64
CA GLY A 215 -10.41 -6.66 -6.22
C GLY A 215 -9.33 -7.32 -5.35
N ALA A 216 -8.49 -8.20 -5.90
CA ALA A 216 -7.35 -8.82 -5.23
C ALA A 216 -6.03 -8.03 -5.35
N THR A 217 -6.03 -6.82 -5.89
CA THR A 217 -4.90 -5.89 -5.78
C THR A 217 -4.91 -5.21 -4.41
N VAL A 218 -3.77 -4.72 -3.93
CA VAL A 218 -3.71 -4.06 -2.62
C VAL A 218 -4.67 -2.87 -2.52
N VAL A 219 -4.81 -2.09 -3.60
CA VAL A 219 -5.80 -0.99 -3.65
C VAL A 219 -7.22 -1.52 -3.61
N GLY A 220 -7.54 -2.56 -4.39
CA GLY A 220 -8.86 -3.21 -4.40
C GLY A 220 -9.26 -3.75 -3.02
N LEU A 221 -8.30 -4.36 -2.30
CA LEU A 221 -8.51 -4.88 -0.94
C LEU A 221 -8.84 -3.75 0.06
N TYR A 222 -8.19 -2.58 -0.04
CA TYR A 222 -8.52 -1.42 0.81
C TYR A 222 -9.80 -0.70 0.37
N LEU A 223 -10.05 -0.61 -0.95
CA LEU A 223 -11.31 -0.06 -1.47
C LEU A 223 -12.52 -0.85 -0.97
N SER A 224 -12.46 -2.18 -1.01
CA SER A 224 -13.54 -3.04 -0.50
C SER A 224 -13.85 -2.75 0.96
N GLN A 225 -12.81 -2.66 1.81
CA GLN A 225 -12.99 -2.37 3.23
C GLN A 225 -13.56 -0.96 3.46
N LEU A 226 -13.01 0.06 2.80
CA LEU A 226 -13.52 1.43 2.94
C LEU A 226 -14.95 1.55 2.41
N ALA A 227 -15.29 0.93 1.27
CA ALA A 227 -16.63 0.93 0.70
C ALA A 227 -17.68 0.38 1.69
N LYS A 228 -17.34 -0.66 2.45
CA LYS A 228 -18.23 -1.22 3.48
C LYS A 228 -18.48 -0.27 4.66
N ILE A 229 -17.51 0.58 5.01
CA ILE A 229 -17.71 1.62 6.04
C ILE A 229 -18.81 2.60 5.61
N TYR A 230 -18.96 2.83 4.30
CA TYR A 230 -20.01 3.69 3.72
C TYR A 230 -21.29 2.95 3.36
N GLY A 231 -21.39 1.65 3.66
CA GLY A 231 -22.59 0.84 3.39
C GLY A 231 -22.74 0.39 1.94
N LEU A 232 -21.76 0.61 1.06
CA LEU A 232 -21.83 0.20 -0.33
C LEU A 232 -21.88 -1.33 -0.49
N LYS A 233 -22.62 -1.81 -1.48
CA LYS A 233 -22.45 -3.15 -2.03
C LYS A 233 -21.18 -3.19 -2.87
N VAL A 234 -20.37 -4.23 -2.72
CA VAL A 234 -19.07 -4.36 -3.39
C VAL A 234 -19.09 -5.54 -4.33
N ILE A 235 -19.00 -5.24 -5.64
CA ILE A 235 -18.74 -6.23 -6.69
C ILE A 235 -17.25 -6.20 -6.99
N ALA A 236 -16.55 -7.33 -6.83
CA ALA A 236 -15.15 -7.46 -7.18
C ALA A 236 -14.94 -8.36 -8.39
N ILE A 237 -14.18 -7.91 -9.38
CA ILE A 237 -13.69 -8.76 -10.46
C ILE A 237 -12.27 -9.17 -10.13
N ALA A 238 -12.06 -10.47 -9.84
CA ALA A 238 -10.79 -11.03 -9.42
C ALA A 238 -10.75 -12.55 -9.70
N SER A 239 -9.64 -13.22 -9.37
CA SER A 239 -9.59 -14.68 -9.41
C SER A 239 -10.37 -15.28 -8.25
N THR A 240 -11.20 -16.29 -8.53
CA THR A 240 -12.02 -17.01 -7.53
C THR A 240 -11.21 -17.68 -6.43
N LYS A 241 -9.92 -17.98 -6.66
CA LYS A 241 -9.01 -18.50 -5.61
C LYS A 241 -8.88 -17.60 -4.39
N HIS A 242 -9.28 -16.33 -4.50
CA HIS A 242 -9.24 -15.36 -3.41
C HIS A 242 -10.59 -15.14 -2.74
N GLU A 243 -11.64 -15.90 -3.10
CA GLU A 243 -13.02 -15.64 -2.70
C GLU A 243 -13.18 -15.49 -1.18
N GLU A 244 -12.75 -16.48 -0.39
CA GLU A 244 -12.86 -16.44 1.07
C GLU A 244 -12.23 -15.18 1.67
N TYR A 245 -11.05 -14.83 1.18
CA TYR A 245 -10.34 -13.65 1.65
C TYR A 245 -11.02 -12.34 1.24
N LEU A 246 -11.50 -12.23 0.02
CA LEU A 246 -12.20 -11.06 -0.48
C LEU A 246 -13.52 -10.83 0.26
N ARG A 247 -14.29 -11.91 0.49
CA ARG A 247 -15.53 -11.84 1.30
C ARG A 247 -15.26 -11.38 2.72
N LYS A 248 -14.18 -11.87 3.36
CA LYS A 248 -13.77 -11.41 4.69
C LYS A 248 -13.47 -9.90 4.71
N LEU A 249 -12.98 -9.33 3.62
CA LEU A 249 -12.66 -7.91 3.51
C LEU A 249 -13.83 -7.06 2.97
N GLY A 250 -15.04 -7.63 2.85
CA GLY A 250 -16.24 -6.88 2.55
C GLY A 250 -16.72 -6.97 1.10
N VAL A 251 -16.19 -7.88 0.29
CA VAL A 251 -16.74 -8.15 -1.05
C VAL A 251 -18.05 -8.92 -0.93
N ASP A 252 -19.14 -8.37 -1.47
CA ASP A 252 -20.46 -9.02 -1.47
C ASP A 252 -20.58 -9.98 -2.66
N TYR A 253 -20.08 -9.60 -3.85
CA TYR A 253 -20.16 -10.40 -5.06
C TYR A 253 -18.81 -10.50 -5.73
N LEU A 254 -18.37 -11.73 -6.01
CA LEU A 254 -17.12 -12.01 -6.72
C LEU A 254 -17.42 -12.58 -8.10
N ILE A 255 -16.86 -11.96 -9.13
CA ILE A 255 -16.94 -12.41 -10.52
C ILE A 255 -15.53 -12.80 -10.99
N ASP A 256 -15.42 -13.97 -11.63
CA ASP A 256 -14.13 -14.46 -12.12
C ASP A 256 -13.62 -13.58 -13.27
N ARG A 257 -12.43 -13.05 -13.09
CA ARG A 257 -11.73 -12.22 -14.10
C ARG A 257 -11.35 -12.98 -15.37
N HIS A 258 -11.46 -14.31 -15.42
CA HIS A 258 -11.11 -15.14 -16.56
C HIS A 258 -12.29 -15.36 -17.53
N LEU A 259 -13.48 -14.95 -17.13
CA LEU A 259 -14.65 -14.92 -18.02
C LEU A 259 -14.46 -13.88 -19.12
N SER A 260 -15.15 -14.08 -20.24
CA SER A 260 -15.26 -13.06 -21.29
C SER A 260 -16.01 -11.83 -20.78
N GLU A 261 -15.86 -10.72 -21.49
CA GLU A 261 -16.53 -9.47 -21.11
C GLU A 261 -18.05 -9.61 -21.08
N ASP A 262 -18.63 -10.33 -22.05
CA ASP A 262 -20.07 -10.55 -22.14
C ASP A 262 -20.55 -11.45 -20.98
N GLU A 263 -19.84 -12.53 -20.65
CA GLU A 263 -20.14 -13.36 -19.48
C GLU A 263 -20.05 -12.61 -18.16
N ILE A 264 -19.09 -11.68 -18.02
CA ILE A 264 -18.98 -10.81 -16.84
C ILE A 264 -20.22 -9.92 -16.73
N ILE A 265 -20.67 -9.32 -17.84
CA ILE A 265 -21.88 -8.48 -17.88
C ILE A 265 -23.11 -9.31 -17.49
N GLU A 266 -23.28 -10.50 -18.08
CA GLU A 266 -24.38 -11.41 -17.74
C GLU A 266 -24.38 -11.76 -16.24
N LYS A 267 -23.21 -12.09 -15.67
CA LYS A 267 -23.08 -12.39 -14.22
C LYS A 267 -23.42 -11.20 -13.32
N ILE A 268 -23.11 -9.98 -13.74
CA ILE A 268 -23.53 -8.77 -13.01
C ILE A 268 -25.04 -8.56 -13.13
N ASP A 269 -25.63 -8.82 -14.28
CA ASP A 269 -27.07 -8.68 -14.52
C ASP A 269 -27.91 -9.73 -13.80
N GLU A 270 -27.34 -10.90 -13.49
CA GLU A 270 -27.98 -11.95 -12.67
C GLU A 270 -28.05 -11.59 -11.17
N ILE A 271 -27.39 -10.53 -10.70
CA ILE A 271 -27.41 -10.12 -9.30
C ILE A 271 -28.66 -9.27 -9.06
N GLU A 272 -29.73 -9.88 -8.55
CA GLU A 272 -31.03 -9.24 -8.33
C GLU A 272 -30.95 -8.03 -7.39
N GLU A 273 -30.05 -8.04 -6.39
CA GLU A 273 -29.88 -6.97 -5.43
C GLU A 273 -29.06 -5.76 -5.98
N VAL A 274 -28.61 -5.82 -7.23
CA VAL A 274 -27.82 -4.77 -7.90
C VAL A 274 -28.61 -4.19 -9.06
N GLU A 275 -29.43 -3.21 -8.77
CA GLU A 275 -30.21 -2.47 -9.78
C GLU A 275 -29.29 -1.55 -10.58
N SER A 276 -28.40 -0.80 -9.92
CA SER A 276 -27.48 0.18 -10.50
C SER A 276 -26.04 0.00 -9.97
N ILE A 277 -25.09 0.58 -10.71
CA ILE A 277 -23.67 0.67 -10.27
C ILE A 277 -23.24 2.13 -10.36
N GLU A 278 -23.14 2.79 -9.22
CA GLU A 278 -22.83 4.22 -9.11
C GLU A 278 -21.34 4.52 -9.21
N TYR A 279 -20.49 3.51 -8.88
CA TYR A 279 -19.05 3.69 -8.82
C TYR A 279 -18.32 2.54 -9.50
N GLY A 280 -17.34 2.86 -10.34
CA GLY A 280 -16.46 1.89 -10.98
C GLY A 280 -15.00 2.24 -10.75
N VAL A 281 -14.18 1.24 -10.42
CA VAL A 281 -12.73 1.41 -10.26
C VAL A 281 -11.99 0.31 -11.02
N ASP A 282 -10.97 0.72 -11.79
CA ASP A 282 -10.00 -0.21 -12.35
C ASP A 282 -8.62 -0.05 -11.69
N CYS A 283 -8.10 -1.17 -11.17
CA CYS A 283 -6.80 -1.24 -10.50
C CYS A 283 -5.72 -1.94 -11.35
N VAL A 284 -5.99 -2.30 -12.60
CA VAL A 284 -5.16 -3.27 -13.35
C VAL A 284 -4.53 -2.66 -14.60
N SER A 285 -5.35 -2.21 -15.56
CA SER A 285 -4.84 -1.75 -16.85
C SER A 285 -5.81 -0.85 -17.60
N LYS A 286 -5.31 -0.22 -18.66
CA LYS A 286 -6.15 0.56 -19.57
C LYS A 286 -7.18 -0.31 -20.32
N GLU A 287 -6.85 -1.55 -20.60
CA GLU A 287 -7.73 -2.50 -21.28
C GLU A 287 -8.91 -2.85 -20.37
N THR A 288 -8.64 -3.22 -19.13
CA THR A 288 -9.69 -3.54 -18.14
C THR A 288 -10.52 -2.31 -17.75
N SER A 289 -9.94 -1.11 -17.79
CA SER A 289 -10.69 0.15 -17.66
C SER A 289 -11.78 0.30 -18.73
N LYS A 290 -11.53 -0.13 -19.97
CA LYS A 290 -12.55 -0.10 -21.04
C LYS A 290 -13.74 -0.99 -20.69
N THR A 291 -13.46 -2.18 -20.19
CA THR A 291 -14.50 -3.13 -19.80
C THR A 291 -15.34 -2.59 -18.63
N VAL A 292 -14.71 -2.01 -17.59
CA VAL A 292 -15.46 -1.38 -16.49
C VAL A 292 -16.36 -0.25 -17.01
N LEU A 293 -15.83 0.63 -17.86
CA LEU A 293 -16.61 1.72 -18.47
C LEU A 293 -17.81 1.19 -19.29
N ARG A 294 -17.63 0.10 -20.05
CA ARG A 294 -18.71 -0.55 -20.80
C ARG A 294 -19.76 -1.14 -19.86
N ILE A 295 -19.35 -1.77 -18.76
CA ILE A 295 -20.28 -2.32 -17.75
C ILE A 295 -21.14 -1.20 -17.14
N LEU A 296 -20.52 -0.07 -16.77
CA LEU A 296 -21.23 1.08 -16.20
C LEU A 296 -22.24 1.68 -17.19
N ASP A 297 -21.85 1.84 -18.45
CA ASP A 297 -22.72 2.32 -19.53
C ASP A 297 -23.88 1.36 -19.81
N HIS A 298 -23.60 0.05 -19.81
CA HIS A 298 -24.62 -0.99 -20.00
C HIS A 298 -25.68 -0.97 -18.89
N LYS A 299 -25.24 -0.96 -17.62
CA LYS A 299 -26.17 -0.94 -16.46
C LYS A 299 -27.03 0.31 -16.45
N LEU A 300 -26.46 1.47 -16.74
CA LEU A 300 -27.20 2.73 -16.81
C LEU A 300 -28.30 2.66 -17.89
N LYS A 301 -27.95 2.23 -19.10
CA LYS A 301 -28.92 2.11 -20.23
C LYS A 301 -30.00 1.06 -20.00
N LYS A 302 -29.69 -0.01 -19.25
CA LYS A 302 -30.66 -1.02 -18.87
C LYS A 302 -31.68 -0.44 -17.88
N GLU A 303 -31.20 0.26 -16.86
CA GLU A 303 -32.03 0.95 -15.87
C GLU A 303 -32.94 2.01 -16.51
N GLU A 304 -32.43 2.77 -17.51
CA GLU A 304 -33.25 3.73 -18.26
C GLU A 304 -34.42 3.06 -18.99
N LYS A 305 -34.18 1.93 -19.67
CA LYS A 305 -35.22 1.21 -20.41
C LYS A 305 -36.30 0.64 -19.49
N GLU A 306 -35.90 0.09 -18.34
CA GLU A 306 -36.85 -0.47 -17.35
C GLU A 306 -37.75 0.62 -16.74
N LYS A 307 -37.21 1.85 -16.53
CA LYS A 307 -37.98 3.00 -16.02
C LYS A 307 -38.89 3.64 -17.05
N ASP A 308 -38.50 3.69 -18.32
CA ASP A 308 -39.33 4.23 -19.42
C ASP A 308 -40.59 3.38 -19.66
N GLU A 309 -40.59 2.11 -19.22
CA GLU A 309 -41.74 1.23 -19.26
C GLU A 309 -42.73 1.46 -18.09
N GLU A 310 -42.33 2.18 -17.01
CA GLU A 310 -43.10 2.38 -15.77
C GLU A 310 -43.74 3.74 -15.57
N GLU A 311 -43.72 4.73 -16.53
CA GLU A 311 -44.31 6.09 -16.51
C GLU A 311 -43.34 7.25 -16.35
N ASP A 312 -43.49 8.21 -17.27
CA ASP A 312 -43.28 9.68 -17.33
C ASP A 312 -42.60 10.38 -16.11
N VAL A 313 -41.43 9.93 -15.66
CA VAL A 313 -40.60 10.71 -14.75
C VAL A 313 -39.29 11.09 -15.44
N LYS A 314 -39.21 12.36 -15.91
CA LYS A 314 -37.92 12.98 -16.25
C LYS A 314 -37.04 13.08 -15.00
N ASN A 315 -36.44 11.96 -14.62
CA ASN A 315 -35.44 11.92 -13.56
C ASN A 315 -34.09 12.20 -14.20
N THR A 316 -33.41 13.25 -13.82
CA THR A 316 -32.00 13.51 -14.18
C THR A 316 -31.15 12.44 -13.49
N GLN A 317 -30.94 11.32 -14.17
CA GLN A 317 -30.15 10.20 -13.66
C GLN A 317 -28.71 10.65 -13.44
N VAL A 318 -28.16 10.33 -12.26
CA VAL A 318 -26.79 10.67 -11.88
C VAL A 318 -25.84 9.73 -12.61
N LYS A 319 -24.94 10.27 -13.43
CA LYS A 319 -23.92 9.48 -14.13
C LYS A 319 -23.06 8.69 -13.16
N PRO A 320 -22.83 7.39 -13.41
CA PRO A 320 -21.88 6.63 -12.61
C PRO A 320 -20.47 7.24 -12.70
N LYS A 321 -19.74 7.25 -11.59
CA LYS A 321 -18.38 7.76 -11.52
C LYS A 321 -17.38 6.63 -11.75
N PHE A 322 -16.35 6.90 -12.52
CA PHE A 322 -15.27 5.95 -12.80
C PHE A 322 -13.89 6.52 -12.49
N SER A 323 -12.99 5.66 -11.97
CA SER A 323 -11.57 5.98 -11.82
C SER A 323 -10.68 4.79 -12.18
N GLY A 324 -9.65 5.04 -13.00
CA GLY A 324 -8.61 4.07 -13.36
C GLY A 324 -7.25 4.46 -12.80
N ILE A 325 -6.60 3.60 -12.01
CA ILE A 325 -5.30 3.93 -11.37
C ILE A 325 -4.08 3.65 -12.26
N VAL A 326 -4.21 2.80 -13.26
CA VAL A 326 -3.10 2.46 -14.17
C VAL A 326 -3.22 3.21 -15.49
N GLY A 327 -4.43 3.46 -15.96
CA GLY A 327 -4.68 4.22 -17.17
C GLY A 327 -6.14 4.28 -17.54
N ILE A 328 -6.52 5.39 -18.16
CA ILE A 328 -7.87 5.64 -18.69
C ILE A 328 -7.80 5.62 -20.22
N PRO A 329 -8.76 4.98 -20.93
CA PRO A 329 -8.83 5.03 -22.38
C PRO A 329 -9.06 6.47 -22.84
N LYS A 330 -8.64 6.80 -24.07
CA LYS A 330 -8.85 8.14 -24.65
C LYS A 330 -10.32 8.39 -24.97
N GLU A 331 -11.01 7.33 -25.35
CA GLU A 331 -12.43 7.33 -25.72
C GLU A 331 -13.20 6.49 -24.72
N TYR A 332 -14.27 7.02 -24.19
CA TYR A 332 -15.16 6.36 -23.22
C TYR A 332 -16.59 6.92 -23.35
N PRO A 333 -17.62 6.19 -22.86
CA PRO A 333 -19.01 6.62 -22.93
C PRO A 333 -19.23 7.97 -22.21
N GLU A 334 -19.95 8.88 -22.85
CA GLU A 334 -20.33 10.18 -22.26
C GLU A 334 -21.29 10.05 -21.08
N THR A 335 -21.92 8.89 -20.94
CA THR A 335 -22.81 8.51 -19.83
C THR A 335 -22.06 8.29 -18.51
N VAL A 336 -20.74 8.16 -18.54
CA VAL A 336 -19.91 7.91 -17.35
C VAL A 336 -19.08 9.15 -16.99
N ASP A 337 -19.09 9.54 -15.71
CA ASP A 337 -18.29 10.64 -15.17
C ASP A 337 -16.90 10.13 -14.77
N VAL A 338 -15.91 10.34 -15.64
CA VAL A 338 -14.54 9.85 -15.45
C VAL A 338 -13.72 10.81 -14.60
N ARG A 339 -13.11 10.31 -13.53
CA ARG A 339 -12.37 11.07 -12.53
C ARG A 339 -10.93 10.61 -12.38
N ASP A 340 -9.99 11.55 -12.37
CA ASP A 340 -8.57 11.28 -12.16
C ASP A 340 -8.26 10.87 -10.71
N VAL A 341 -7.22 10.03 -10.56
CA VAL A 341 -6.67 9.65 -9.26
C VAL A 341 -5.33 10.34 -9.06
N VAL A 342 -5.28 11.32 -8.17
CA VAL A 342 -4.08 12.15 -7.92
C VAL A 342 -3.55 11.86 -6.51
N ILE A 343 -2.84 10.73 -6.34
CA ILE A 343 -2.33 10.26 -5.03
C ILE A 343 -1.43 11.29 -4.33
N LYS A 344 -0.66 12.09 -5.06
CA LYS A 344 0.21 13.13 -4.50
C LYS A 344 -0.54 14.20 -3.70
N ARG A 345 -1.86 14.35 -3.92
CA ARG A 345 -2.72 15.26 -3.15
C ARG A 345 -2.65 15.00 -1.65
N PHE A 346 -2.41 13.77 -1.25
CA PHE A 346 -2.20 13.40 0.15
C PHE A 346 -1.03 14.17 0.81
N HIS A 347 0.02 14.53 0.06
CA HIS A 347 1.15 15.31 0.56
C HIS A 347 1.09 16.78 0.18
N GLU A 348 0.51 17.11 -0.97
CA GLU A 348 0.40 18.50 -1.43
C GLU A 348 -0.64 19.29 -0.63
N ASP A 349 -1.72 18.64 -0.21
CA ASP A 349 -2.72 19.20 0.71
C ASP A 349 -2.55 18.60 2.10
N VAL A 350 -1.67 19.22 2.90
CA VAL A 350 -1.37 18.75 4.27
C VAL A 350 -2.62 18.73 5.16
N SER A 351 -3.58 19.63 4.95
CA SER A 351 -4.83 19.66 5.72
C SER A 351 -5.67 18.40 5.44
N TYR A 352 -5.83 18.06 4.17
CA TYR A 352 -6.46 16.82 3.75
C TYR A 352 -5.72 15.60 4.29
N GLY A 353 -4.40 15.54 4.08
CA GLY A 353 -3.57 14.42 4.54
C GLY A 353 -3.67 14.17 6.05
N ARG A 354 -3.65 15.24 6.86
CA ARG A 354 -3.85 15.14 8.33
C ARG A 354 -5.22 14.58 8.68
N LYS A 355 -6.29 15.12 8.09
CA LYS A 355 -7.66 14.61 8.33
C LYS A 355 -7.79 13.15 7.90
N PHE A 356 -7.18 12.79 6.75
CA PHE A 356 -7.15 11.41 6.27
C PHE A 356 -6.46 10.48 7.29
N ILE A 357 -5.28 10.85 7.77
CA ILE A 357 -4.55 10.09 8.79
C ILE A 357 -5.38 9.95 10.07
N GLU A 358 -5.93 11.04 10.58
CA GLU A 358 -6.73 11.03 11.80
C GLU A 358 -7.91 10.05 11.72
N ILE A 359 -8.70 10.14 10.66
CA ILE A 359 -9.89 9.29 10.48
C ILE A 359 -9.49 7.83 10.24
N THR A 360 -8.57 7.59 9.32
CA THR A 360 -8.17 6.21 8.98
C THR A 360 -7.37 5.53 10.10
N ASN A 361 -6.67 6.29 10.96
CA ASN A 361 -6.02 5.73 12.14
C ASN A 361 -7.06 5.20 13.15
N LYS A 362 -8.23 5.85 13.26
CA LYS A 362 -9.35 5.32 14.05
C LYS A 362 -9.88 4.02 13.45
N PHE A 363 -10.06 3.95 12.13
CA PHE A 363 -10.47 2.72 11.46
C PHE A 363 -9.49 1.56 11.67
N LEU A 364 -8.18 1.84 11.64
CA LEU A 364 -7.14 0.84 11.92
C LEU A 364 -7.18 0.36 13.38
N ASN A 365 -7.31 1.28 14.34
CA ASN A 365 -7.37 0.95 15.78
C ASN A 365 -8.64 0.18 16.15
N THR A 366 -9.76 0.43 15.48
CA THR A 366 -11.04 -0.27 15.70
C THR A 366 -11.22 -1.50 14.82
N ARG A 367 -10.22 -1.84 14.00
CA ARG A 367 -10.28 -2.98 13.07
C ARG A 367 -11.40 -2.89 12.03
N GLN A 368 -11.93 -1.71 11.77
CA GLN A 368 -12.80 -1.46 10.61
C GLN A 368 -12.03 -1.52 9.29
N VAL A 369 -10.72 -1.22 9.33
CA VAL A 369 -9.77 -1.47 8.26
C VAL A 369 -8.65 -2.35 8.81
N GLU A 370 -8.43 -3.48 8.18
CA GLU A 370 -7.41 -4.47 8.54
C GLU A 370 -6.22 -4.38 7.58
N PRO A 371 -4.99 -4.66 8.06
CA PRO A 371 -3.86 -4.85 7.17
C PRO A 371 -4.14 -5.98 6.17
N VAL A 372 -3.61 -5.85 4.96
CA VAL A 372 -3.76 -6.92 3.97
C VAL A 372 -2.68 -8.00 4.16
N ARG A 373 -2.97 -9.23 3.72
CA ARG A 373 -1.99 -10.32 3.74
C ARG A 373 -0.71 -9.90 3.01
N PHE A 374 0.41 -10.43 3.45
CA PHE A 374 1.70 -10.12 2.84
C PHE A 374 2.59 -11.36 2.67
N LYS A 375 3.44 -11.29 1.64
CA LYS A 375 4.57 -12.18 1.43
C LYS A 375 5.82 -11.52 2.00
N GLN A 376 6.40 -12.11 3.05
CA GLN A 376 7.56 -11.56 3.74
C GLN A 376 8.87 -11.99 3.07
N TYR A 377 9.78 -11.04 2.89
CA TYR A 377 11.16 -11.26 2.49
C TYR A 377 12.10 -10.82 3.61
N LYS A 378 13.03 -11.71 4.00
CA LYS A 378 14.04 -11.45 5.02
C LYS A 378 15.41 -11.26 4.36
N GLY A 379 16.16 -10.25 4.76
CA GLY A 379 17.49 -9.97 4.18
C GLY A 379 17.80 -8.48 4.04
N GLY A 380 16.96 -7.61 4.63
CA GLY A 380 17.16 -6.17 4.61
C GLY A 380 17.11 -5.59 3.20
N LEU A 381 17.79 -4.47 2.99
CA LEU A 381 17.80 -3.80 1.68
C LEU A 381 18.34 -4.67 0.53
N HIS A 382 19.15 -5.67 0.82
CA HIS A 382 19.78 -6.53 -0.20
C HIS A 382 18.80 -7.40 -0.97
N ILE A 383 17.66 -7.79 -0.35
CA ILE A 383 16.66 -8.67 -0.98
C ILE A 383 15.63 -7.90 -1.81
N ILE A 384 15.60 -6.58 -1.74
CA ILE A 384 14.57 -5.76 -2.38
C ILE A 384 14.55 -5.99 -3.90
N ASP A 385 15.72 -6.07 -4.55
CA ASP A 385 15.79 -6.27 -6.02
C ASP A 385 15.13 -7.58 -6.45
N ASP A 386 15.36 -8.66 -5.70
CA ASP A 386 14.76 -9.96 -6.00
C ASP A 386 13.26 -9.97 -5.69
N ALA A 387 12.84 -9.34 -4.59
CA ALA A 387 11.44 -9.19 -4.25
C ALA A 387 10.68 -8.33 -5.30
N LEU A 388 11.31 -7.31 -5.88
CA LEU A 388 10.74 -6.50 -6.97
C LEU A 388 10.62 -7.31 -8.28
N LYS A 389 11.57 -8.18 -8.60
CA LYS A 389 11.48 -9.11 -9.76
C LYS A 389 10.33 -10.09 -9.57
N ASP A 390 10.15 -10.63 -8.36
CA ASP A 390 9.02 -11.49 -8.05
C ASP A 390 7.69 -10.73 -8.21
N LEU A 391 7.60 -9.50 -7.69
CA LEU A 391 6.40 -8.66 -7.81
C LEU A 391 6.10 -8.32 -9.28
N GLU A 392 7.12 -8.05 -10.10
CA GLU A 392 6.96 -7.82 -11.55
C GLU A 392 6.38 -9.07 -12.24
N LYS A 393 6.91 -10.25 -11.92
CA LYS A 393 6.57 -11.51 -12.60
C LYS A 393 5.22 -12.08 -12.17
N ILE A 394 4.91 -12.00 -10.89
CA ILE A 394 3.75 -12.70 -10.28
C ILE A 394 2.56 -11.72 -10.10
N GLY A 395 2.84 -10.43 -9.92
CA GLY A 395 1.84 -9.43 -9.50
C GLY A 395 1.50 -9.55 -8.01
N ALA A 396 0.53 -8.78 -7.54
CA ALA A 396 0.13 -8.73 -6.13
C ALA A 396 -0.45 -10.06 -5.62
N ASN A 397 -1.24 -10.75 -6.45
CA ASN A 397 -1.79 -12.07 -6.12
C ASN A 397 -2.52 -12.15 -4.75
N GLY A 398 -3.24 -11.08 -4.39
CA GLY A 398 -3.96 -11.00 -3.11
C GLY A 398 -3.07 -10.73 -1.89
N GLU A 399 -1.81 -10.34 -2.10
CA GLU A 399 -0.82 -10.11 -1.06
C GLU A 399 0.00 -8.85 -1.34
N LYS A 400 0.47 -8.23 -0.28
CA LYS A 400 1.52 -7.21 -0.33
C LYS A 400 2.89 -7.89 -0.22
N TYR A 401 3.89 -7.35 -0.92
CA TYR A 401 5.26 -7.78 -0.74
C TYR A 401 5.93 -6.89 0.30
N VAL A 402 6.48 -7.48 1.35
CA VAL A 402 7.07 -6.76 2.48
C VAL A 402 8.47 -7.28 2.75
N VAL A 403 9.42 -6.37 2.91
CA VAL A 403 10.82 -6.66 3.26
C VAL A 403 11.06 -6.23 4.71
N SER A 404 11.46 -7.17 5.57
CA SER A 404 11.93 -6.84 6.93
C SER A 404 13.38 -6.36 6.87
N VAL A 405 13.69 -5.20 7.47
CA VAL A 405 14.98 -4.50 7.40
C VAL A 405 15.56 -4.23 8.80
#